data_324f6f18c7477333184d4628eda28be0
#
_entry.id   324f6f18c7477333184d4628eda28be0
#
_cell.length_a   1.000
_cell.length_b   1.000
_cell.length_c   1.000
_cell.angle_alpha   90.00
_cell.angle_beta   90.00
_cell.angle_gamma   90.00
#
_symmetry.space_group_name_H-M   'P 1'
#
loop_
_entity.id
_entity.type
_entity.pdbx_description
1 polymer ?
#
loop_
_entity_poly.entity_id
_entity_poly.type
_entity_poly.pdbx_seq_one_letter_code
_entity_poly.pdbx_strand_id
1 'polypeptide(L)'
;YPMKRTAPKGAADPGWVRITWDEAYKTIAANMLAAKKKYGPESVMFYAGDPKEPRPSIYRLARYFDSPTWATESSAACRSGCMMAEQLNFGQPNNGATPTKDTKVYMIMATNVWAQPLGWWEAIKAAKARGCKIITVDTRRTKAAEIADIHLAPTIGTDAALAAGIARVLIKENLINRPFIDQWTHGFEEYAKYVDQFTPEKTQEITGVPADKVVAAARLWAQGPGS
;
A
#
# COMPACT_ATOMS: atom_id res chain seq x y z
N TYR A 1 -15.19 -12.02 23.02
CA TYR A 1 -16.48 -12.73 23.06
C TYR A 1 -17.36 -12.29 21.89
N PRO A 2 -18.22 -13.21 21.37
CA PRO A 2 -19.06 -12.89 20.25
C PRO A 2 -20.24 -12.00 20.64
N MET A 3 -20.70 -11.23 19.65
CA MET A 3 -21.85 -10.34 19.78
C MET A 3 -22.89 -10.71 18.72
N LYS A 4 -24.16 -10.65 19.10
CA LYS A 4 -25.28 -10.89 18.19
C LYS A 4 -26.11 -9.62 18.03
N ARG A 5 -26.44 -9.30 16.79
CA ARG A 5 -27.35 -8.21 16.47
C ARG A 5 -28.79 -8.62 16.78
N THR A 6 -29.52 -7.76 17.47
CA THR A 6 -30.96 -7.99 17.77
C THR A 6 -31.88 -7.08 16.95
N ALA A 7 -31.40 -5.91 16.55
CA ALA A 7 -32.19 -4.99 15.74
C ALA A 7 -32.17 -5.36 14.23
N PRO A 8 -33.17 -4.97 13.45
CA PRO A 8 -33.22 -5.19 12.00
C PRO A 8 -31.99 -4.62 11.30
N LYS A 9 -31.62 -5.22 10.16
CA LYS A 9 -30.52 -4.71 9.32
C LYS A 9 -30.87 -3.28 8.85
N GLY A 10 -29.94 -2.33 9.03
CA GLY A 10 -30.13 -0.92 8.69
C GLY A 10 -30.59 -0.04 9.85
N ALA A 11 -30.96 -0.60 11.01
CA ALA A 11 -31.24 0.19 12.20
C ALA A 11 -30.00 0.98 12.64
N ALA A 12 -30.20 2.23 13.09
CA ALA A 12 -29.12 3.10 13.55
C ALA A 12 -28.38 2.50 14.77
N ASP A 13 -29.14 1.93 15.72
CA ASP A 13 -28.59 1.09 16.78
C ASP A 13 -28.76 -0.39 16.42
N PRO A 14 -27.65 -1.13 16.24
CA PRO A 14 -27.71 -2.56 15.95
C PRO A 14 -28.24 -3.42 17.09
N GLY A 15 -28.33 -2.91 18.31
CA GLY A 15 -28.75 -3.65 19.48
C GLY A 15 -27.84 -4.84 19.80
N TRP A 16 -26.53 -4.62 19.87
CA TRP A 16 -25.56 -5.68 20.11
C TRP A 16 -25.67 -6.28 21.50
N VAL A 17 -25.88 -7.59 21.58
CA VAL A 17 -25.90 -8.35 22.83
C VAL A 17 -24.78 -9.40 22.83
N ARG A 18 -24.18 -9.59 24.00
CA ARG A 18 -23.16 -10.62 24.20
C ARG A 18 -23.80 -11.99 24.20
N ILE A 19 -23.23 -12.95 23.47
CA ILE A 19 -23.65 -14.34 23.43
C ILE A 19 -22.49 -15.28 23.76
N THR A 20 -22.74 -16.58 23.93
CA THR A 20 -21.72 -17.58 24.10
C THR A 20 -21.12 -17.99 22.75
N TRP A 21 -19.93 -18.58 22.77
CA TRP A 21 -19.33 -19.17 21.58
C TRP A 21 -20.18 -20.30 21.00
N ASP A 22 -20.78 -21.12 21.84
CA ASP A 22 -21.69 -22.20 21.41
C ASP A 22 -22.90 -21.67 20.65
N GLU A 23 -23.53 -20.60 21.17
CA GLU A 23 -24.63 -19.95 20.47
C GLU A 23 -24.16 -19.37 19.12
N ALA A 24 -22.98 -18.72 19.09
CA ALA A 24 -22.42 -18.17 17.87
C ALA A 24 -22.19 -19.26 16.81
N TYR A 25 -21.52 -20.35 17.17
CA TYR A 25 -21.24 -21.45 16.24
C TYR A 25 -22.51 -22.11 15.73
N LYS A 26 -23.48 -22.39 16.60
CA LYS A 26 -24.77 -22.98 16.21
C LYS A 26 -25.54 -22.05 15.26
N THR A 27 -25.54 -20.77 15.55
CA THR A 27 -26.25 -19.77 14.72
C THR A 27 -25.60 -19.66 13.34
N ILE A 28 -24.27 -19.55 13.27
CA ILE A 28 -23.51 -19.47 12.00
C ILE A 28 -23.73 -20.75 11.18
N ALA A 29 -23.54 -21.91 11.78
CA ALA A 29 -23.67 -23.19 11.09
C ALA A 29 -25.09 -23.40 10.55
N ALA A 30 -26.12 -23.10 11.34
CA ALA A 30 -27.50 -23.23 10.91
C ALA A 30 -27.83 -22.32 9.70
N ASN A 31 -27.36 -21.08 9.71
CA ASN A 31 -27.60 -20.16 8.59
C ASN A 31 -26.82 -20.57 7.33
N MET A 32 -25.58 -20.99 7.49
CA MET A 32 -24.75 -21.49 6.36
C MET A 32 -25.39 -22.74 5.72
N LEU A 33 -25.82 -23.72 6.52
CA LEU A 33 -26.47 -24.92 6.03
C LEU A 33 -27.82 -24.63 5.39
N ALA A 34 -28.60 -23.70 5.93
CA ALA A 34 -29.84 -23.26 5.32
C ALA A 34 -29.61 -22.59 3.95
N ALA A 35 -28.57 -21.76 3.83
CA ALA A 35 -28.18 -21.16 2.55
C ALA A 35 -27.75 -22.24 1.54
N LYS A 36 -26.87 -23.17 1.94
CA LYS A 36 -26.43 -24.31 1.11
C LYS A 36 -27.63 -25.14 0.64
N LYS A 37 -28.57 -25.44 1.52
CA LYS A 37 -29.76 -26.22 1.17
C LYS A 37 -30.69 -25.50 0.18
N LYS A 38 -30.80 -24.16 0.29
CA LYS A 38 -31.71 -23.36 -0.52
C LYS A 38 -31.13 -22.95 -1.87
N TYR A 39 -29.86 -22.63 -1.89
CA TYR A 39 -29.23 -21.93 -3.02
C TYR A 39 -27.98 -22.63 -3.56
N GLY A 40 -27.55 -23.76 -2.99
CA GLY A 40 -26.29 -24.42 -3.33
C GLY A 40 -25.10 -23.97 -2.49
N PRO A 41 -24.02 -24.77 -2.46
CA PRO A 41 -22.82 -24.44 -1.67
C PRO A 41 -22.11 -23.17 -2.16
N GLU A 42 -22.20 -22.82 -3.41
CA GLU A 42 -21.62 -21.62 -4.04
C GLU A 42 -22.23 -20.31 -3.51
N SER A 43 -23.39 -20.39 -2.87
CA SER A 43 -24.04 -19.22 -2.27
C SER A 43 -23.35 -18.67 -1.01
N VAL A 44 -22.42 -19.45 -0.44
CA VAL A 44 -21.65 -19.04 0.73
C VAL A 44 -20.22 -18.79 0.32
N MET A 45 -19.79 -17.51 0.38
CA MET A 45 -18.43 -17.09 0.10
C MET A 45 -17.56 -17.12 1.35
N PHE A 46 -16.39 -17.71 1.24
CA PHE A 46 -15.35 -17.68 2.27
C PHE A 46 -14.29 -16.65 1.88
N TYR A 47 -14.16 -15.60 2.67
CA TYR A 47 -13.23 -14.51 2.41
C TYR A 47 -12.24 -14.33 3.56
N ALA A 48 -10.96 -14.32 3.24
CA ALA A 48 -9.89 -14.04 4.20
C ALA A 48 -9.24 -12.69 3.90
N GLY A 49 -9.12 -11.86 4.90
CA GLY A 49 -8.35 -10.63 4.84
C GLY A 49 -6.84 -10.86 4.86
N ASP A 50 -6.08 -9.81 5.19
CA ASP A 50 -4.61 -9.84 5.16
C ASP A 50 -3.97 -10.85 6.14
N PRO A 51 -4.45 -11.10 7.37
CA PRO A 51 -3.84 -12.10 8.24
C PRO A 51 -3.67 -13.45 7.54
N LYS A 52 -2.43 -13.93 7.46
CA LYS A 52 -2.08 -15.17 6.73
C LYS A 52 -2.37 -16.43 7.53
N GLU A 53 -2.28 -16.32 8.84
CA GLU A 53 -2.36 -17.43 9.79
C GLU A 53 -3.68 -18.22 9.71
N PRO A 54 -4.89 -17.58 9.63
CA PRO A 54 -6.15 -18.29 9.54
C PRO A 54 -6.47 -18.83 8.14
N ARG A 55 -5.74 -18.43 7.09
CA ARG A 55 -6.06 -18.81 5.69
C ARG A 55 -6.16 -20.32 5.47
N PRO A 56 -5.22 -21.15 5.94
CA PRO A 56 -5.34 -22.60 5.75
C PRO A 56 -6.63 -23.16 6.35
N SER A 57 -7.05 -22.66 7.52
CA SER A 57 -8.29 -23.07 8.16
C SER A 57 -9.53 -22.67 7.37
N ILE A 58 -9.54 -21.47 6.80
CA ILE A 58 -10.64 -20.96 5.96
C ILE A 58 -10.73 -21.77 4.66
N TYR A 59 -9.60 -22.10 4.01
CA TYR A 59 -9.59 -22.94 2.81
C TYR A 59 -10.11 -24.35 3.09
N ARG A 60 -9.70 -24.95 4.21
CA ARG A 60 -10.21 -26.25 4.64
C ARG A 60 -11.71 -26.20 4.89
N LEU A 61 -12.20 -25.16 5.58
CA LEU A 61 -13.61 -24.99 5.85
C LEU A 61 -14.44 -24.84 4.54
N ALA A 62 -13.95 -24.03 3.59
CA ALA A 62 -14.59 -23.88 2.28
C ALA A 62 -14.71 -25.25 1.56
N ARG A 63 -13.63 -26.04 1.57
CA ARG A 63 -13.65 -27.38 0.96
C ARG A 63 -14.59 -28.36 1.67
N TYR A 64 -14.62 -28.37 2.99
CA TYR A 64 -15.56 -29.21 3.74
C TYR A 64 -17.02 -28.78 3.53
N PHE A 65 -17.24 -27.50 3.25
CA PHE A 65 -18.55 -26.98 2.93
C PHE A 65 -18.95 -27.22 1.48
N ASP A 66 -18.04 -27.71 0.63
CA ASP A 66 -18.14 -27.84 -0.83
C ASP A 66 -18.33 -26.52 -1.58
N SER A 67 -17.93 -25.38 -1.00
CA SER A 67 -18.03 -24.10 -1.66
C SER A 67 -16.82 -23.85 -2.57
N PRO A 68 -17.05 -23.59 -3.88
CA PRO A 68 -16.01 -23.13 -4.79
C PRO A 68 -15.72 -21.62 -4.62
N THR A 69 -16.60 -20.90 -3.88
CA THR A 69 -16.56 -19.46 -3.76
C THR A 69 -15.68 -19.05 -2.57
N TRP A 70 -14.44 -18.78 -2.85
CA TRP A 70 -13.51 -18.27 -1.85
C TRP A 70 -12.55 -17.25 -2.46
N ALA A 71 -12.11 -16.29 -1.68
CA ALA A 71 -11.15 -15.29 -2.11
C ALA A 71 -10.29 -14.77 -0.95
N THR A 72 -9.18 -14.16 -1.31
CA THR A 72 -8.36 -13.39 -0.37
C THR A 72 -8.13 -11.98 -0.91
N GLU A 73 -8.02 -11.01 -0.04
CA GLU A 73 -7.82 -9.61 -0.43
C GLU A 73 -6.47 -9.39 -1.12
N SER A 74 -5.41 -10.07 -0.66
CA SER A 74 -4.05 -9.84 -1.14
C SER A 74 -3.86 -10.17 -2.62
N SER A 75 -4.61 -11.13 -3.14
CA SER A 75 -4.51 -11.53 -4.55
C SER A 75 -5.37 -10.67 -5.47
N ALA A 76 -6.43 -10.05 -4.98
CA ALA A 76 -7.40 -9.36 -5.81
C ALA A 76 -7.32 -7.83 -5.68
N ALA A 77 -7.23 -7.30 -4.47
CA ALA A 77 -7.40 -5.88 -4.20
C ALA A 77 -6.18 -5.19 -3.59
N CYS A 78 -5.26 -5.94 -2.97
CA CYS A 78 -4.14 -5.34 -2.24
C CYS A 78 -2.87 -5.28 -3.08
N ARG A 79 -2.30 -6.44 -3.42
CA ARG A 79 -0.92 -6.52 -3.89
C ARG A 79 -0.75 -6.92 -5.35
N SER A 80 -1.76 -7.47 -6.01
CA SER A 80 -1.61 -8.00 -7.38
C SER A 80 -1.09 -6.97 -8.36
N GLY A 81 -1.66 -5.76 -8.37
CA GLY A 81 -1.21 -4.69 -9.27
C GLY A 81 0.23 -4.27 -9.00
N CYS A 82 0.60 -4.13 -7.73
CA CYS A 82 1.97 -3.80 -7.31
C CYS A 82 2.95 -4.92 -7.73
N MET A 83 2.63 -6.18 -7.42
CA MET A 83 3.48 -7.32 -7.78
C MET A 83 3.65 -7.47 -9.29
N MET A 84 2.59 -7.22 -10.08
CA MET A 84 2.68 -7.25 -11.54
C MET A 84 3.59 -6.12 -12.06
N ALA A 85 3.45 -4.92 -11.53
CA ALA A 85 4.32 -3.80 -11.91
C ALA A 85 5.78 -4.09 -11.55
N GLU A 86 6.04 -4.60 -10.35
CA GLU A 86 7.39 -4.99 -9.92
C GLU A 86 7.97 -6.10 -10.79
N GLN A 87 7.17 -7.13 -11.11
CA GLN A 87 7.58 -8.23 -11.98
C GLN A 87 7.94 -7.75 -13.39
N LEU A 88 7.15 -6.83 -13.94
CA LEU A 88 7.38 -6.30 -15.29
C LEU A 88 8.59 -5.38 -15.34
N ASN A 89 8.85 -4.61 -14.29
CA ASN A 89 9.96 -3.64 -14.27
C ASN A 89 11.27 -4.21 -13.73
N PHE A 90 11.21 -5.13 -12.76
CA PHE A 90 12.41 -5.62 -12.06
C PHE A 90 12.62 -7.15 -12.20
N GLY A 91 11.73 -7.85 -12.90
CA GLY A 91 11.80 -9.30 -13.05
C GLY A 91 11.40 -10.10 -11.80
N GLN A 92 11.18 -9.45 -10.67
CA GLN A 92 10.74 -10.09 -9.43
C GLN A 92 9.98 -9.11 -8.52
N PRO A 93 9.03 -9.62 -7.71
CA PRO A 93 8.36 -8.78 -6.72
C PRO A 93 9.33 -8.33 -5.63
N ASN A 94 9.21 -7.06 -5.23
CA ASN A 94 9.94 -6.49 -4.10
C ASN A 94 8.98 -6.18 -2.95
N ASN A 95 9.36 -6.48 -1.72
CA ASN A 95 8.53 -6.23 -0.54
C ASN A 95 8.82 -4.87 0.14
N GLY A 96 9.54 -3.99 -0.54
CA GLY A 96 10.08 -2.79 0.08
C GLY A 96 11.21 -3.13 1.07
N ALA A 97 11.90 -2.12 1.50
CA ALA A 97 13.02 -2.27 2.42
C ALA A 97 12.88 -1.29 3.58
N THR A 98 13.29 -1.72 4.77
CA THR A 98 13.54 -0.81 5.89
C THR A 98 14.86 -0.06 5.66
N PRO A 99 15.00 1.18 6.15
CA PRO A 99 16.25 1.91 6.02
C PRO A 99 17.40 1.20 6.75
N THR A 100 18.51 1.03 6.06
CA THR A 100 19.76 0.46 6.58
C THR A 100 20.64 1.54 7.23
N LYS A 101 21.80 1.13 7.78
CA LYS A 101 22.78 2.08 8.31
C LYS A 101 23.35 3.04 7.26
N ASP A 102 23.34 2.63 5.99
CA ASP A 102 23.92 3.38 4.88
C ASP A 102 22.88 4.24 4.13
N THR A 103 21.60 4.10 4.48
CA THR A 103 20.52 4.87 3.88
C THR A 103 20.62 6.34 4.28
N LYS A 104 20.84 7.22 3.31
CA LYS A 104 20.92 8.68 3.52
C LYS A 104 19.58 9.38 3.32
N VAL A 105 18.78 8.91 2.38
CA VAL A 105 17.44 9.42 2.12
C VAL A 105 16.47 8.26 2.05
N TYR A 106 15.32 8.38 2.68
CA TYR A 106 14.26 7.36 2.68
C TYR A 106 12.92 7.99 2.32
N MET A 107 12.31 7.49 1.25
CA MET A 107 10.99 7.96 0.80
C MET A 107 9.91 6.98 1.24
N ILE A 108 8.88 7.49 1.90
CA ILE A 108 7.71 6.75 2.38
C ILE A 108 6.53 7.17 1.52
N MET A 109 6.00 6.25 0.71
CA MET A 109 4.86 6.54 -0.18
C MET A 109 3.62 5.79 0.29
N ALA A 110 2.55 6.53 0.64
CA ALA A 110 1.21 6.04 0.97
C ALA A 110 1.19 4.89 2.01
N THR A 111 2.16 4.85 2.92
CA THR A 111 2.28 3.78 3.91
C THR A 111 2.23 4.34 5.32
N ASN A 112 1.25 3.89 6.10
CA ASN A 112 1.15 4.24 7.51
C ASN A 112 2.10 3.37 8.36
N VAL A 113 3.40 3.60 8.21
CA VAL A 113 4.48 2.79 8.83
C VAL A 113 4.40 2.73 10.36
N TRP A 114 3.79 3.73 11.00
CA TRP A 114 3.57 3.73 12.44
C TRP A 114 2.60 2.63 12.90
N ALA A 115 1.62 2.29 12.07
CA ALA A 115 0.62 1.27 12.37
C ALA A 115 1.04 -0.13 11.89
N GLN A 116 2.22 -0.27 11.29
CA GLN A 116 2.72 -1.55 10.80
C GLN A 116 3.42 -2.32 11.94
N PRO A 117 3.14 -3.63 12.11
CA PRO A 117 3.62 -4.41 13.26
C PRO A 117 5.11 -4.80 13.18
N LEU A 118 5.80 -4.59 12.08
CA LEU A 118 7.12 -5.18 11.78
C LEU A 118 8.32 -4.31 12.22
N GLY A 119 8.17 -3.43 13.17
CA GLY A 119 9.29 -2.61 13.65
C GLY A 119 9.79 -1.55 12.66
N TRP A 120 9.09 -1.34 11.54
CA TRP A 120 9.46 -0.36 10.52
C TRP A 120 9.54 1.05 11.08
N TRP A 121 8.62 1.39 11.95
CA TRP A 121 8.62 2.70 12.60
C TRP A 121 9.87 2.96 13.43
N GLU A 122 10.31 1.95 14.20
CA GLU A 122 11.53 2.06 15.00
C GLU A 122 12.77 2.16 14.10
N ALA A 123 12.84 1.39 13.02
CA ALA A 123 13.92 1.48 12.05
C ALA A 123 14.00 2.87 11.39
N ILE A 124 12.86 3.46 11.04
CA ILE A 124 12.78 4.81 10.44
C ILE A 124 13.21 5.88 11.44
N LYS A 125 12.74 5.82 12.68
CA LYS A 125 13.19 6.73 13.75
C LYS A 125 14.70 6.62 14.00
N ALA A 126 15.21 5.41 14.06
CA ALA A 126 16.64 5.17 14.23
C ALA A 126 17.45 5.70 13.03
N ALA A 127 16.96 5.53 11.80
CA ALA A 127 17.61 6.10 10.62
C ALA A 127 17.62 7.64 10.67
N LYS A 128 16.50 8.26 11.01
CA LYS A 128 16.42 9.71 11.17
C LYS A 128 17.37 10.23 12.25
N ALA A 129 17.47 9.54 13.38
CA ALA A 129 18.41 9.89 14.45
C ALA A 129 19.88 9.83 14.01
N ARG A 130 20.19 8.99 13.00
CA ARG A 130 21.52 8.94 12.37
C ARG A 130 21.73 9.99 11.28
N GLY A 131 20.74 10.85 11.00
CA GLY A 131 20.81 11.89 9.99
C GLY A 131 20.20 11.53 8.63
N CYS A 132 19.58 10.35 8.48
CA CYS A 132 18.82 10.02 7.30
C CYS A 132 17.69 11.02 7.06
N LYS A 133 17.59 11.52 5.85
CA LYS A 133 16.51 12.43 5.44
C LYS A 133 15.28 11.65 5.07
N ILE A 134 14.11 12.15 5.47
CA ILE A 134 12.82 11.50 5.24
C ILE A 134 11.97 12.35 4.31
N ILE A 135 11.51 11.75 3.22
CA ILE A 135 10.48 12.30 2.35
C ILE A 135 9.22 11.47 2.59
N THR A 136 8.09 12.09 2.88
CA THR A 136 6.81 11.38 3.02
C THR A 136 5.82 11.88 1.97
N VAL A 137 5.26 10.95 1.23
CA VAL A 137 4.16 11.18 0.27
C VAL A 137 2.90 10.55 0.86
N ASP A 138 2.00 11.35 1.39
CA ASP A 138 0.73 10.91 1.96
C ASP A 138 -0.24 12.08 1.96
N THR A 139 -1.49 11.85 1.59
CA THR A 139 -2.54 12.87 1.61
C THR A 139 -2.85 13.35 3.03
N ARG A 140 -2.56 12.54 4.02
CA ARG A 140 -2.75 12.83 5.45
C ARG A 140 -1.44 13.22 6.12
N ARG A 141 -1.53 14.07 7.12
CA ARG A 141 -0.40 14.36 8.00
C ARG A 141 -0.23 13.23 9.04
N THR A 142 0.38 12.13 8.59
CA THR A 142 0.68 10.98 9.43
C THR A 142 1.87 11.26 10.36
N LYS A 143 2.14 10.37 11.34
CA LYS A 143 3.34 10.47 12.18
C LYS A 143 4.65 10.44 11.36
N ALA A 144 4.66 9.76 10.23
CA ALA A 144 5.79 9.80 9.31
C ALA A 144 5.95 11.19 8.68
N ALA A 145 4.84 11.83 8.30
CA ALA A 145 4.85 13.19 7.77
C ALA A 145 5.27 14.24 8.83
N GLU A 146 4.98 14.02 10.10
CA GLU A 146 5.40 14.90 11.20
C GLU A 146 6.92 14.94 11.40
N ILE A 147 7.60 13.82 11.17
CA ILE A 147 9.06 13.72 11.29
C ILE A 147 9.78 13.91 9.95
N ALA A 148 9.07 14.01 8.83
CA ALA A 148 9.65 14.16 7.51
C ALA A 148 10.39 15.50 7.36
N ASP A 149 11.47 15.49 6.59
CA ASP A 149 12.13 16.71 6.12
C ASP A 149 11.29 17.38 5.02
N ILE A 150 10.61 16.57 4.20
CA ILE A 150 9.66 17.04 3.19
C ILE A 150 8.40 16.17 3.23
N HIS A 151 7.24 16.83 3.35
CA HIS A 151 5.93 16.18 3.20
C HIS A 151 5.26 16.67 1.92
N LEU A 152 4.94 15.74 1.03
CA LEU A 152 4.19 15.93 -0.20
C LEU A 152 2.80 15.33 0.00
N ALA A 153 1.77 16.14 -0.17
CA ALA A 153 0.37 15.73 0.02
C ALA A 153 -0.39 15.81 -1.31
N PRO A 154 -0.25 14.81 -2.20
CA PRO A 154 -0.92 14.84 -3.50
C PRO A 154 -2.42 14.61 -3.37
N THR A 155 -3.19 15.11 -4.32
CA THR A 155 -4.57 14.72 -4.53
C THR A 155 -4.66 13.20 -4.79
N ILE A 156 -5.64 12.54 -4.20
CA ILE A 156 -5.83 11.08 -4.36
C ILE A 156 -5.91 10.70 -5.84
N GLY A 157 -5.14 9.69 -6.24
CA GLY A 157 -5.09 9.19 -7.61
C GLY A 157 -4.08 9.91 -8.52
N THR A 158 -3.29 10.84 -8.00
CA THR A 158 -2.30 11.60 -8.79
C THR A 158 -0.84 11.24 -8.49
N ASP A 159 -0.61 10.16 -7.76
CA ASP A 159 0.72 9.71 -7.35
C ASP A 159 1.67 9.50 -8.54
N ALA A 160 1.16 8.94 -9.65
CA ALA A 160 1.96 8.73 -10.86
C ALA A 160 2.45 10.04 -11.48
N ALA A 161 1.61 11.10 -11.47
CA ALA A 161 2.01 12.41 -11.96
C ALA A 161 3.07 13.05 -11.06
N LEU A 162 2.94 12.87 -9.73
CA LEU A 162 3.96 13.34 -8.78
C LEU A 162 5.30 12.63 -9.01
N ALA A 163 5.29 11.30 -9.16
CA ALA A 163 6.48 10.53 -9.44
C ALA A 163 7.14 10.95 -10.77
N ALA A 164 6.34 11.16 -11.82
CA ALA A 164 6.83 11.64 -13.11
C ALA A 164 7.44 13.04 -13.01
N GLY A 165 6.83 13.95 -12.22
CA GLY A 165 7.37 15.28 -11.96
C GLY A 165 8.71 15.25 -11.23
N ILE A 166 8.85 14.41 -10.22
CA ILE A 166 10.13 14.19 -9.52
C ILE A 166 11.17 13.64 -10.49
N ALA A 167 10.84 12.60 -11.27
CA ALA A 167 11.73 12.00 -12.25
C ALA A 167 12.19 13.02 -13.31
N ARG A 168 11.28 13.87 -13.80
CA ARG A 168 11.63 14.95 -14.73
C ARG A 168 12.69 15.89 -14.16
N VAL A 169 12.52 16.32 -12.91
CA VAL A 169 13.52 17.19 -12.26
C VAL A 169 14.87 16.51 -12.19
N LEU A 170 14.91 15.23 -11.75
CA LEU A 170 16.14 14.44 -11.68
C LEU A 170 16.85 14.36 -13.03
N ILE A 171 16.09 14.12 -14.11
CA ILE A 171 16.63 14.01 -15.46
C ILE A 171 17.13 15.37 -15.98
N LYS A 172 16.32 16.43 -15.84
CA LYS A 172 16.66 17.76 -16.36
C LYS A 172 17.83 18.42 -15.63
N GLU A 173 17.99 18.14 -14.35
CA GLU A 173 19.12 18.64 -13.56
C GLU A 173 20.33 17.71 -13.58
N ASN A 174 20.29 16.63 -14.38
CA ASN A 174 21.35 15.62 -14.47
C ASN A 174 21.71 15.01 -13.10
N LEU A 175 20.70 14.76 -12.27
CA LEU A 175 20.81 14.15 -10.94
C LEU A 175 20.61 12.62 -10.98
N ILE A 176 20.81 12.00 -12.11
CA ILE A 176 20.63 10.58 -12.38
C ILE A 176 21.96 9.83 -12.39
N ASN A 177 21.96 8.55 -12.07
CA ASN A 177 23.12 7.66 -12.20
C ASN A 177 23.18 7.13 -13.64
N ARG A 178 23.77 7.91 -14.56
CA ARG A 178 23.81 7.55 -15.97
C ARG A 178 24.52 6.20 -16.24
N PRO A 179 25.65 5.85 -15.58
CA PRO A 179 26.28 4.54 -15.75
C PRO A 179 25.34 3.39 -15.36
N PHE A 180 24.56 3.53 -14.29
CA PHE A 180 23.57 2.51 -13.91
C PHE A 180 22.45 2.38 -14.96
N ILE A 181 21.95 3.51 -15.45
CA ILE A 181 20.87 3.55 -16.44
C ILE A 181 21.34 2.83 -17.72
N ASP A 182 22.50 3.17 -18.23
CA ASP A 182 23.02 2.61 -19.48
C ASP A 182 23.32 1.11 -19.40
N GLN A 183 23.70 0.63 -18.22
CA GLN A 183 24.05 -0.77 -18.02
C GLN A 183 22.86 -1.66 -17.65
N TRP A 184 21.91 -1.15 -16.86
CA TRP A 184 20.91 -1.97 -16.16
C TRP A 184 19.46 -1.65 -16.51
N THR A 185 19.19 -0.63 -17.33
CA THR A 185 17.81 -0.26 -17.65
C THR A 185 17.53 -0.34 -19.15
N HIS A 186 16.24 -0.46 -19.47
CA HIS A 186 15.75 -0.42 -20.85
C HIS A 186 14.64 0.62 -20.97
N GLY A 187 14.57 1.32 -22.12
CA GLY A 187 13.48 2.29 -22.38
C GLY A 187 13.66 3.66 -21.72
N PHE A 188 14.86 3.99 -21.25
CA PHE A 188 15.09 5.27 -20.56
C PHE A 188 14.79 6.48 -21.45
N GLU A 189 15.15 6.45 -22.73
CA GLU A 189 14.96 7.61 -23.62
C GLU A 189 13.47 7.87 -23.90
N GLU A 190 12.67 6.81 -24.04
CA GLU A 190 11.21 6.90 -24.14
C GLU A 190 10.58 7.42 -22.86
N TYR A 191 11.05 6.93 -21.72
CA TYR A 191 10.61 7.40 -20.41
C TYR A 191 10.96 8.87 -20.19
N ALA A 192 12.17 9.29 -20.53
CA ALA A 192 12.60 10.69 -20.42
C ALA A 192 11.72 11.63 -21.27
N LYS A 193 11.35 11.21 -22.49
CA LYS A 193 10.39 11.95 -23.34
C LYS A 193 8.98 12.00 -22.71
N TYR A 194 8.53 10.87 -22.16
CA TYR A 194 7.22 10.80 -21.53
C TYR A 194 7.12 11.74 -20.33
N VAL A 195 8.10 11.74 -19.44
CA VAL A 195 8.07 12.57 -18.23
C VAL A 195 8.31 14.05 -18.48
N ASP A 196 8.83 14.43 -19.65
CA ASP A 196 9.14 15.84 -19.97
C ASP A 196 7.94 16.78 -19.91
N GLN A 197 6.73 16.26 -20.12
CA GLN A 197 5.49 17.00 -20.00
C GLN A 197 5.12 17.37 -18.55
N PHE A 198 5.69 16.66 -17.54
CA PHE A 198 5.37 16.88 -16.14
C PHE A 198 6.32 17.92 -15.51
N THR A 199 6.25 19.17 -15.99
CA THR A 199 7.00 20.26 -15.35
C THR A 199 6.58 20.41 -13.89
N PRO A 200 7.38 21.00 -13.01
CA PRO A 200 6.98 21.26 -11.62
C PRO A 200 5.63 21.96 -11.50
N GLU A 201 5.36 22.93 -12.38
CA GLU A 201 4.10 23.69 -12.43
C GLU A 201 2.93 22.80 -12.89
N LYS A 202 3.15 21.97 -13.94
CA LYS A 202 2.13 21.03 -14.40
C LYS A 202 1.87 19.94 -13.37
N THR A 203 2.91 19.47 -12.69
CA THR A 203 2.78 18.54 -11.57
C THR A 203 1.96 19.15 -10.43
N GLN A 204 2.20 20.41 -10.08
CA GLN A 204 1.40 21.13 -9.09
C GLN A 204 -0.06 21.25 -9.53
N GLU A 205 -0.33 21.58 -10.78
CA GLU A 205 -1.70 21.67 -11.33
C GLU A 205 -2.48 20.37 -11.15
N ILE A 206 -1.81 19.22 -11.44
CA ILE A 206 -2.44 17.90 -11.37
C ILE A 206 -2.57 17.42 -9.93
N THR A 207 -1.52 17.58 -9.13
CA THR A 207 -1.39 16.92 -7.82
C THR A 207 -1.76 17.81 -6.64
N GLY A 208 -1.78 19.13 -6.83
CA GLY A 208 -1.90 20.10 -5.74
C GLY A 208 -0.62 20.29 -4.90
N VAL A 209 0.44 19.53 -5.19
CA VAL A 209 1.73 19.68 -4.49
C VAL A 209 2.48 20.88 -5.04
N PRO A 210 2.91 21.85 -4.22
CA PRO A 210 3.64 23.03 -4.69
C PRO A 210 4.89 22.67 -5.51
N ALA A 211 5.11 23.39 -6.63
CA ALA A 211 6.19 23.12 -7.57
C ALA A 211 7.58 23.15 -6.92
N ASP A 212 7.80 24.09 -6.01
CA ASP A 212 9.03 24.20 -5.23
C ASP A 212 9.29 22.98 -4.35
N LYS A 213 8.23 22.38 -3.78
CA LYS A 213 8.34 21.13 -3.01
C LYS A 213 8.66 19.93 -3.89
N VAL A 214 8.10 19.86 -5.11
CA VAL A 214 8.46 18.79 -6.07
C VAL A 214 9.95 18.86 -6.38
N VAL A 215 10.46 20.06 -6.70
CA VAL A 215 11.89 20.28 -6.97
C VAL A 215 12.75 19.95 -5.74
N ALA A 216 12.35 20.43 -4.57
CA ALA A 216 13.10 20.16 -3.32
C ALA A 216 13.16 18.67 -3.00
N ALA A 217 12.05 17.93 -3.20
CA ALA A 217 12.00 16.49 -2.98
C ALA A 217 12.92 15.73 -3.95
N ALA A 218 12.90 16.09 -5.23
CA ALA A 218 13.78 15.49 -6.23
C ALA A 218 15.26 15.71 -5.88
N ARG A 219 15.66 16.94 -5.57
CA ARG A 219 17.03 17.26 -5.18
C ARG A 219 17.46 16.59 -3.88
N LEU A 220 16.54 16.46 -2.91
CA LEU A 220 16.81 15.73 -1.68
C LEU A 220 16.98 14.24 -1.96
N TRP A 221 16.11 13.66 -2.80
CA TRP A 221 16.20 12.25 -3.20
C TRP A 221 17.55 11.92 -3.83
N ALA A 222 18.03 12.78 -4.71
CA ALA A 222 19.32 12.63 -5.39
C ALA A 222 20.56 12.62 -4.46
N GLN A 223 20.42 13.00 -3.19
CA GLN A 223 21.51 12.91 -2.20
C GLN A 223 21.70 11.48 -1.66
N GLY A 224 20.78 10.56 -1.97
CA GLY A 224 20.89 9.15 -1.62
C GLY A 224 21.94 8.44 -2.49
N PRO A 225 22.70 7.45 -1.94
CA PRO A 225 23.54 6.60 -2.75
C PRO A 225 22.66 5.74 -3.65
N GLY A 226 22.87 5.82 -4.97
CA GLY A 226 22.11 5.03 -5.95
C GLY A 226 20.79 5.66 -6.41
N SER A 227 20.59 6.94 -6.14
CA SER A 227 19.49 7.71 -6.73
C SER A 227 19.74 8.02 -8.22
#